data_2ed061eaa74725f29fb3731e8dfe8344
#
_entry.id   2ed061eaa74725f29fb3731e8dfe8344
#
_cell.length_a   1.000
_cell.length_b   1.000
_cell.length_c   1.000
_cell.angle_alpha   90.00
_cell.angle_beta   90.00
_cell.angle_gamma   90.00
#
_symmetry.space_group_name_H-M   'P 1'
#
loop_
_entity.id
_entity.type
_entity.pdbx_description
1 polymer ?
#
loop_
_entity_poly.entity_id
_entity_poly.type
_entity_poly.pdbx_seq_one_letter_code
_entity_poly.pdbx_strand_id
1 'polypeptide(L)'
;HLCDRRQRQMCIRDRFKGDGIGPEITDCVLEILQAAGADLDYEIYNVGEAEWKKNGALIPEEAYASFDRNHVLLKSPITTPIGHGFRSLNVTLRKKYDLYANIRPAKSNIAVETPFHDVDMVIFRENTEDLYVGVEEQIDENTVHATKIITRKASTRIIRDAFEYAKAHDRKKVTCVHKANILKMSDGLFLSIFNEIAKEYPEIEHNDKIIDNTCMQMVMNPNQFDIIVTPNLYGDLLSDLASGLIGGLGLLPSSNLGADYAMFEAVHGSAPDIAGQHIANPTAFLWSACMMLEYLGQCECAAKIREAVDAVLEEGTCLTPDLHGTATTRMYRDVIICLLYTSPSPRDRTRS
;
A
#
# COMPACT_ATOMS: atom_id res chain seq x y z
N HIS A 1 21.46 -4.71 2.42
CA HIS A 1 20.47 -5.75 2.81
C HIS A 1 19.40 -6.05 1.75
N LEU A 2 19.14 -5.14 0.80
CA LEU A 2 18.22 -5.40 -0.33
C LEU A 2 18.81 -6.37 -1.38
N CYS A 3 20.14 -6.49 -1.46
CA CYS A 3 20.82 -7.29 -2.48
C CYS A 3 20.88 -8.80 -2.15
N ASP A 4 20.76 -9.19 -0.88
CA ASP A 4 20.92 -10.59 -0.43
C ASP A 4 19.60 -11.40 -0.50
N ARG A 5 18.48 -10.75 -0.82
CA ARG A 5 17.16 -11.37 -0.98
C ARG A 5 16.98 -12.07 -2.34
N ARG A 6 17.92 -11.92 -3.28
CA ARG A 6 17.86 -12.46 -4.65
C ARG A 6 17.95 -13.99 -4.76
N GLN A 7 18.28 -14.71 -3.69
CA GLN A 7 18.43 -16.18 -3.72
C GLN A 7 17.16 -16.96 -3.37
N ARG A 8 16.03 -16.31 -3.14
CA ARG A 8 14.75 -17.01 -2.91
C ARG A 8 13.98 -17.21 -4.23
N GLN A 9 14.65 -17.77 -5.22
CA GLN A 9 14.00 -18.30 -6.41
C GLN A 9 13.20 -19.56 -6.05
N MET A 10 12.01 -19.70 -6.62
CA MET A 10 10.99 -20.73 -6.37
C MET A 10 10.30 -20.57 -5.02
N CYS A 11 9.53 -19.52 -4.85
CA CYS A 11 8.66 -19.41 -3.69
C CYS A 11 7.22 -19.31 -4.13
N ILE A 12 6.42 -20.20 -3.63
CA ILE A 12 4.97 -20.14 -3.60
C ILE A 12 4.60 -18.84 -2.91
N ARG A 13 3.61 -18.10 -3.44
CA ARG A 13 3.13 -16.83 -2.90
C ARG A 13 1.70 -16.99 -2.43
N ASP A 14 1.39 -16.48 -1.26
CA ASP A 14 0.05 -16.56 -0.75
C ASP A 14 -0.85 -15.49 -1.35
N ARG A 15 -2.11 -15.84 -1.52
CA ARG A 15 -3.15 -14.92 -1.96
C ARG A 15 -4.39 -15.07 -1.10
N PHE A 16 -4.79 -13.98 -0.51
CA PHE A 16 -6.00 -13.92 0.27
C PHE A 16 -7.10 -13.26 -0.56
N LYS A 17 -8.09 -14.07 -1.00
CA LYS A 17 -9.33 -13.56 -1.57
C LYS A 17 -10.16 -13.02 -0.41
N GLY A 18 -10.21 -11.72 -0.28
CA GLY A 18 -10.91 -11.03 0.79
C GLY A 18 -12.43 -10.95 0.61
N ASP A 19 -13.00 -9.87 1.10
CA ASP A 19 -14.43 -9.61 1.09
C ASP A 19 -14.82 -8.61 -0.02
N GLY A 20 -16.11 -8.46 -0.27
CA GLY A 20 -16.68 -7.45 -1.17
C GLY A 20 -16.14 -7.59 -2.60
N ILE A 21 -15.46 -6.54 -3.11
CA ILE A 21 -14.84 -6.55 -4.44
C ILE A 21 -13.57 -7.41 -4.52
N GLY A 22 -13.07 -7.88 -3.38
CA GLY A 22 -11.81 -8.62 -3.26
C GLY A 22 -11.66 -9.78 -4.24
N PRO A 23 -12.61 -10.74 -4.30
CA PRO A 23 -12.52 -11.86 -5.23
C PRO A 23 -12.45 -11.43 -6.70
N GLU A 24 -13.25 -10.44 -7.09
CA GLU A 24 -13.34 -9.91 -8.45
C GLU A 24 -12.01 -9.28 -8.91
N ILE A 25 -11.44 -8.37 -8.12
CA ILE A 25 -10.17 -7.73 -8.46
C ILE A 25 -8.99 -8.70 -8.37
N THR A 26 -9.05 -9.69 -7.47
CA THR A 26 -8.01 -10.72 -7.35
C THR A 26 -7.94 -11.54 -8.63
N ASP A 27 -9.05 -12.11 -9.08
CA ASP A 27 -9.07 -12.93 -10.30
C ASP A 27 -8.57 -12.12 -11.51
N CYS A 28 -8.98 -10.86 -11.62
CA CYS A 28 -8.52 -9.93 -12.66
C CYS A 28 -7.00 -9.74 -12.63
N VAL A 29 -6.42 -9.43 -11.46
CA VAL A 29 -4.98 -9.21 -11.31
C VAL A 29 -4.18 -10.48 -11.60
N LEU A 30 -4.68 -11.66 -11.20
CA LEU A 30 -4.01 -12.93 -11.48
C LEU A 30 -3.86 -13.19 -12.98
N GLU A 31 -4.93 -12.95 -13.74
CA GLU A 31 -4.92 -13.15 -15.18
C GLU A 31 -3.95 -12.18 -15.87
N ILE A 32 -3.87 -10.91 -15.40
CA ILE A 32 -2.89 -9.96 -15.92
C ILE A 32 -1.46 -10.38 -15.60
N LEU A 33 -1.18 -10.82 -14.36
CA LEU A 33 0.14 -11.30 -13.96
C LEU A 33 0.59 -12.51 -14.82
N GLN A 34 -0.33 -13.44 -15.07
CA GLN A 34 -0.08 -14.59 -15.94
C GLN A 34 0.20 -14.15 -17.38
N ALA A 35 -0.60 -13.23 -17.94
CA ALA A 35 -0.42 -12.72 -19.30
C ALA A 35 0.91 -11.94 -19.46
N ALA A 36 1.36 -11.26 -18.41
CA ALA A 36 2.65 -10.57 -18.38
C ALA A 36 3.85 -11.51 -18.27
N GLY A 37 3.62 -12.81 -18.03
CA GLY A 37 4.67 -13.82 -17.87
C GLY A 37 5.34 -13.76 -16.50
N ALA A 38 4.62 -13.36 -15.45
CA ALA A 38 5.14 -13.40 -14.09
C ALA A 38 5.42 -14.85 -13.67
N ASP A 39 6.65 -15.10 -13.22
CA ASP A 39 7.08 -16.40 -12.71
C ASP A 39 6.67 -16.52 -11.24
N LEU A 40 5.44 -16.96 -11.00
CA LEU A 40 4.83 -17.03 -9.67
C LEU A 40 4.05 -18.36 -9.52
N ASP A 41 4.50 -19.19 -8.60
CA ASP A 41 3.66 -20.21 -8.00
C ASP A 41 2.90 -19.62 -6.82
N TYR A 42 1.61 -19.94 -6.62
CA TYR A 42 0.82 -19.37 -5.55
C TYR A 42 -0.22 -20.31 -4.98
N GLU A 43 -0.41 -20.21 -3.66
CA GLU A 43 -1.50 -20.83 -2.93
C GLU A 43 -2.61 -19.79 -2.71
N ILE A 44 -3.88 -20.17 -2.93
CA ILE A 44 -5.02 -19.25 -2.81
C ILE A 44 -5.86 -19.67 -1.60
N TYR A 45 -6.12 -18.72 -0.71
CA TYR A 45 -6.96 -18.92 0.47
C TYR A 45 -8.12 -17.92 0.51
N ASN A 46 -9.29 -18.39 0.90
CA ASN A 46 -10.39 -17.52 1.26
C ASN A 46 -10.19 -17.03 2.69
N VAL A 47 -10.36 -15.75 2.92
CA VAL A 47 -10.21 -15.09 4.21
C VAL A 47 -11.26 -14.00 4.38
N GLY A 48 -11.51 -13.58 5.61
CA GLY A 48 -12.42 -12.49 5.92
C GLY A 48 -13.76 -12.95 6.46
N GLU A 49 -14.80 -12.14 6.30
CA GLU A 49 -16.10 -12.34 6.93
C GLU A 49 -16.79 -13.62 6.46
N ALA A 50 -16.68 -13.94 5.16
CA ALA A 50 -17.29 -15.14 4.60
C ALA A 50 -16.68 -16.43 5.20
N GLU A 51 -15.36 -16.43 5.39
CA GLU A 51 -14.66 -17.55 6.02
C GLU A 51 -14.99 -17.66 7.51
N TRP A 52 -15.07 -16.53 8.21
CA TRP A 52 -15.48 -16.50 9.61
C TRP A 52 -16.90 -17.03 9.83
N LYS A 53 -17.86 -16.68 8.97
CA LYS A 53 -19.23 -17.22 9.04
C LYS A 53 -19.28 -18.72 8.83
N LYS A 54 -18.37 -19.27 8.02
CA LYS A 54 -18.33 -20.70 7.67
C LYS A 54 -17.59 -21.53 8.71
N ASN A 55 -16.43 -21.07 9.16
CA ASN A 55 -15.46 -21.87 9.94
C ASN A 55 -15.11 -21.25 11.31
N GLY A 56 -15.65 -20.07 11.64
CA GLY A 56 -15.39 -19.38 12.92
C GLY A 56 -14.01 -18.72 13.01
N ALA A 57 -13.22 -18.74 11.93
CA ALA A 57 -11.91 -18.10 11.85
C ALA A 57 -11.84 -17.17 10.64
N LEU A 58 -11.25 -15.97 10.80
CA LEU A 58 -11.07 -15.01 9.71
C LEU A 58 -10.00 -15.45 8.71
N ILE A 59 -8.99 -16.16 9.19
CA ILE A 59 -7.92 -16.75 8.40
C ILE A 59 -7.80 -18.20 8.83
N PRO A 60 -7.86 -19.18 7.91
CA PRO A 60 -7.56 -20.57 8.20
C PRO A 60 -6.11 -20.77 8.66
N GLU A 61 -5.88 -21.76 9.52
CA GLU A 61 -4.53 -22.10 10.00
C GLU A 61 -3.57 -22.45 8.84
N GLU A 62 -4.09 -23.08 7.79
CA GLU A 62 -3.33 -23.43 6.58
C GLU A 62 -2.83 -22.17 5.85
N ALA A 63 -3.61 -21.08 5.86
CA ALA A 63 -3.22 -19.80 5.25
C ALA A 63 -2.11 -19.13 6.07
N TYR A 64 -2.16 -19.22 7.40
CA TYR A 64 -1.04 -18.78 8.25
C TYR A 64 0.21 -19.62 7.99
N ALA A 65 0.07 -20.95 7.98
CA ALA A 65 1.19 -21.86 7.73
C ALA A 65 1.82 -21.65 6.34
N SER A 66 1.01 -21.29 5.35
CA SER A 66 1.48 -20.94 4.02
C SER A 66 2.27 -19.63 4.05
N PHE A 67 1.76 -18.57 4.67
CA PHE A 67 2.48 -17.30 4.79
C PHE A 67 3.78 -17.44 5.61
N ASP A 68 3.77 -18.27 6.66
CA ASP A 68 4.99 -18.59 7.43
C ASP A 68 6.08 -19.26 6.58
N ARG A 69 5.71 -20.05 5.55
CA ARG A 69 6.65 -20.67 4.59
C ARG A 69 7.10 -19.71 3.49
N ASN A 70 6.16 -18.95 2.95
CA ASN A 70 6.36 -18.21 1.70
C ASN A 70 6.89 -16.79 1.92
N HIS A 71 6.67 -16.21 3.08
CA HIS A 71 7.12 -14.87 3.50
C HIS A 71 6.58 -13.71 2.65
N VAL A 72 5.86 -13.97 1.57
CA VAL A 72 5.30 -12.94 0.68
C VAL A 72 3.82 -13.21 0.45
N LEU A 73 3.00 -12.19 0.70
CA LEU A 73 1.55 -12.26 0.60
C LEU A 73 1.02 -11.14 -0.30
N LEU A 74 0.19 -11.48 -1.28
CA LEU A 74 -0.67 -10.55 -1.99
C LEU A 74 -2.09 -10.68 -1.41
N LYS A 75 -2.57 -9.63 -0.73
CA LYS A 75 -3.82 -9.65 0.03
C LYS A 75 -4.84 -8.66 -0.54
N SER A 76 -5.98 -9.16 -0.86
CA SER A 76 -7.17 -8.41 -1.26
C SER A 76 -7.85 -7.73 -0.05
N PRO A 77 -8.70 -6.73 -0.24
CA PRO A 77 -9.36 -6.03 0.86
C PRO A 77 -10.24 -6.95 1.70
N ILE A 78 -10.29 -6.69 3.00
CA ILE A 78 -11.07 -7.44 3.98
C ILE A 78 -11.90 -6.45 4.81
N THR A 79 -13.17 -6.79 5.04
CA THR A 79 -14.09 -5.99 5.84
C THR A 79 -13.72 -6.07 7.33
N THR A 80 -13.63 -4.92 7.97
CA THR A 80 -13.52 -4.82 9.44
C THR A 80 -14.82 -4.22 9.98
N PRO A 81 -15.55 -4.90 10.88
CA PRO A 81 -16.79 -4.38 11.46
C PRO A 81 -16.54 -3.11 12.30
N ILE A 82 -17.50 -2.19 12.29
CA ILE A 82 -17.44 -0.97 13.11
C ILE A 82 -18.10 -1.25 14.48
N GLY A 83 -17.46 -0.80 15.55
CA GLY A 83 -17.99 -0.83 16.92
C GLY A 83 -17.84 -2.19 17.61
N HIS A 84 -18.55 -3.21 17.15
CA HIS A 84 -18.55 -4.56 17.76
C HIS A 84 -18.15 -5.62 16.74
N GLY A 85 -17.46 -6.67 17.19
CA GLY A 85 -17.04 -7.79 16.35
C GLY A 85 -15.58 -8.16 16.57
N PHE A 86 -14.94 -8.71 15.54
CA PHE A 86 -13.55 -9.10 15.59
C PHE A 86 -12.60 -7.91 15.32
N ARG A 87 -11.39 -8.01 15.87
CA ARG A 87 -10.32 -7.03 15.62
C ARG A 87 -9.91 -7.02 14.14
N SER A 88 -9.47 -5.87 13.66
CA SER A 88 -8.98 -5.73 12.28
C SER A 88 -7.92 -6.80 11.96
N LEU A 89 -8.22 -7.57 10.90
CA LEU A 89 -7.32 -8.58 10.40
C LEU A 89 -6.00 -7.98 9.90
N ASN A 90 -6.07 -6.81 9.28
CA ASN A 90 -4.88 -6.10 8.83
C ASN A 90 -3.94 -5.79 10.00
N VAL A 91 -4.48 -5.26 11.09
CA VAL A 91 -3.71 -4.98 12.32
C VAL A 91 -3.12 -6.27 12.91
N THR A 92 -3.88 -7.36 12.89
CA THR A 92 -3.42 -8.67 13.38
C THR A 92 -2.23 -9.19 12.57
N LEU A 93 -2.32 -9.17 11.23
CA LEU A 93 -1.23 -9.61 10.35
C LEU A 93 0.01 -8.72 10.51
N ARG A 94 -0.17 -7.39 10.51
CA ARG A 94 0.91 -6.42 10.66
C ARG A 94 1.70 -6.63 11.95
N LYS A 95 1.01 -6.90 13.06
CA LYS A 95 1.64 -7.18 14.36
C LYS A 95 2.28 -8.57 14.42
N LYS A 96 1.58 -9.62 13.96
CA LYS A 96 2.08 -11.01 14.00
C LYS A 96 3.39 -11.15 13.24
N TYR A 97 3.49 -10.51 12.07
CA TYR A 97 4.63 -10.62 11.16
C TYR A 97 5.59 -9.42 11.23
N ASP A 98 5.42 -8.55 12.21
CA ASP A 98 6.22 -7.30 12.40
C ASP A 98 6.39 -6.52 11.10
N LEU A 99 5.28 -6.32 10.36
CA LEU A 99 5.25 -5.56 9.10
C LEU A 99 5.25 -4.06 9.42
N TYR A 100 6.36 -3.54 9.87
CA TYR A 100 6.46 -2.21 10.48
C TYR A 100 6.44 -1.05 9.48
N ALA A 101 6.82 -1.28 8.24
CA ALA A 101 6.88 -0.23 7.22
C ALA A 101 5.72 -0.39 6.23
N ASN A 102 4.74 0.50 6.29
CA ASN A 102 3.71 0.61 5.27
C ASN A 102 4.09 1.72 4.29
N ILE A 103 4.37 1.34 3.04
CA ILE A 103 4.83 2.24 1.99
C ILE A 103 3.71 2.44 0.99
N ARG A 104 3.29 3.69 0.79
CA ARG A 104 2.17 4.10 -0.06
C ARG A 104 2.60 5.16 -1.07
N PRO A 105 3.02 4.78 -2.27
CA PRO A 105 3.34 5.73 -3.33
C PRO A 105 2.05 6.32 -3.93
N ALA A 106 1.94 7.64 -3.94
CA ALA A 106 0.86 8.39 -4.55
C ALA A 106 1.40 9.19 -5.75
N LYS A 107 1.07 8.73 -6.94
CA LYS A 107 1.52 9.34 -8.19
C LYS A 107 0.33 9.64 -9.09
N SER A 108 0.17 10.91 -9.50
CA SER A 108 -0.86 11.29 -10.46
C SER A 108 -0.56 10.69 -11.84
N ASN A 109 -1.63 10.33 -12.56
CA ASN A 109 -1.55 9.98 -13.97
C ASN A 109 -2.21 11.11 -14.78
N ILE A 110 -1.58 11.55 -15.86
CA ILE A 110 -2.04 12.66 -16.69
C ILE A 110 -3.44 12.41 -17.29
N ALA A 111 -3.81 11.16 -17.47
CA ALA A 111 -5.11 10.75 -18.00
C ALA A 111 -6.25 10.78 -16.99
N VAL A 112 -5.94 10.90 -15.69
CA VAL A 112 -6.93 10.95 -14.62
C VAL A 112 -7.29 12.41 -14.32
N GLU A 113 -8.56 12.75 -14.48
CA GLU A 113 -9.05 14.11 -14.25
C GLU A 113 -9.01 14.44 -12.74
N THR A 114 -8.10 15.33 -12.38
CA THR A 114 -7.93 15.85 -11.01
C THR A 114 -7.40 17.29 -11.09
N PRO A 115 -7.75 18.17 -10.14
CA PRO A 115 -7.19 19.53 -10.12
C PRO A 115 -5.69 19.58 -9.79
N PHE A 116 -5.08 18.44 -9.45
CA PHE A 116 -3.67 18.35 -9.05
C PHE A 116 -2.87 17.58 -10.09
N HIS A 117 -1.78 18.18 -10.57
CA HIS A 117 -0.90 17.60 -11.57
C HIS A 117 0.50 17.39 -10.99
N ASP A 118 1.23 16.43 -11.57
CA ASP A 118 2.62 16.12 -11.20
C ASP A 118 2.81 15.73 -9.73
N VAL A 119 1.75 15.21 -9.09
CA VAL A 119 1.87 14.66 -7.73
C VAL A 119 2.69 13.38 -7.81
N ASP A 120 3.80 13.36 -7.09
CA ASP A 120 4.65 12.16 -6.96
C ASP A 120 5.27 12.15 -5.56
N MET A 121 4.54 11.57 -4.60
CA MET A 121 4.99 11.45 -3.22
C MET A 121 4.89 10.01 -2.71
N VAL A 122 5.73 9.67 -1.74
CA VAL A 122 5.70 8.36 -1.08
C VAL A 122 5.50 8.56 0.42
N ILE A 123 4.48 7.90 0.98
CA ILE A 123 4.18 7.97 2.41
C ILE A 123 4.72 6.71 3.10
N PHE A 124 5.63 6.91 4.04
CA PHE A 124 6.17 5.92 4.96
C PHE A 124 5.40 6.01 6.28
N ARG A 125 4.46 5.11 6.47
CA ARG A 125 3.62 4.99 7.65
C ARG A 125 4.20 3.93 8.57
N GLU A 126 4.53 4.30 9.82
CA GLU A 126 4.77 3.30 10.86
C GLU A 126 3.48 2.48 11.03
N ASN A 127 3.59 1.17 11.22
CA ASN A 127 2.46 0.28 10.99
C ASN A 127 2.13 -0.66 12.16
N THR A 128 2.90 -0.60 13.26
CA THR A 128 2.82 -1.57 14.37
C THR A 128 2.43 -0.97 15.72
N GLU A 129 2.52 0.34 15.86
CA GLU A 129 2.25 1.04 17.13
C GLU A 129 1.28 2.23 16.96
N ASP A 130 1.42 3.29 17.74
CA ASP A 130 0.53 4.44 17.82
C ASP A 130 -0.82 4.06 18.50
N LEU A 131 -1.93 4.67 18.16
CA LEU A 131 -3.28 4.33 18.62
C LEU A 131 -3.74 2.95 18.10
N TYR A 132 -3.14 2.44 17.03
CA TYR A 132 -3.43 1.12 16.46
C TYR A 132 -2.99 -0.06 17.34
N VAL A 133 -2.30 0.19 18.46
CA VAL A 133 -2.10 -0.84 19.49
C VAL A 133 -3.41 -1.31 20.09
N GLY A 134 -4.46 -0.45 20.04
CA GLY A 134 -5.80 -0.76 20.54
C GLY A 134 -5.82 -0.94 22.07
N VAL A 135 -5.02 -0.18 22.79
CA VAL A 135 -5.03 -0.16 24.26
C VAL A 135 -5.99 0.93 24.70
N GLU A 136 -7.15 0.52 25.14
CA GLU A 136 -8.21 1.39 25.65
C GLU A 136 -8.62 0.93 27.04
N GLU A 137 -8.96 1.90 27.91
CA GLU A 137 -9.37 1.68 29.29
C GLU A 137 -10.66 2.46 29.57
N GLN A 138 -11.71 1.74 30.00
CA GLN A 138 -12.93 2.33 30.49
C GLN A 138 -12.68 2.83 31.93
N ILE A 139 -12.66 4.14 32.13
CA ILE A 139 -12.42 4.75 33.45
C ILE A 139 -13.71 4.79 34.26
N ASP A 140 -14.78 5.23 33.62
CA ASP A 140 -16.14 5.25 34.16
C ASP A 140 -17.16 5.13 33.01
N GLU A 141 -18.46 5.21 33.29
CA GLU A 141 -19.54 5.06 32.30
C GLU A 141 -19.50 6.11 31.17
N ASN A 142 -18.82 7.24 31.38
CA ASN A 142 -18.77 8.38 30.47
C ASN A 142 -17.36 8.68 29.93
N THR A 143 -16.32 7.95 30.42
CA THR A 143 -14.91 8.30 30.13
C THR A 143 -14.13 7.07 29.68
N VAL A 144 -13.51 7.17 28.51
CA VAL A 144 -12.59 6.14 27.98
C VAL A 144 -11.23 6.78 27.69
N HIS A 145 -10.15 6.14 28.10
CA HIS A 145 -8.80 6.51 27.72
C HIS A 145 -8.33 5.65 26.56
N ALA A 146 -7.70 6.24 25.55
CA ALA A 146 -6.97 5.56 24.49
C ALA A 146 -5.48 5.87 24.61
N THR A 147 -4.64 4.85 24.60
CA THR A 147 -3.19 4.98 24.80
C THR A 147 -2.48 4.99 23.44
N LYS A 148 -1.78 6.10 23.15
CA LYS A 148 -0.84 6.22 22.04
C LYS A 148 0.54 5.73 22.49
N ILE A 149 1.13 4.76 21.77
CA ILE A 149 2.46 4.22 22.05
C ILE A 149 3.40 4.58 20.90
N ILE A 150 4.50 5.26 21.22
CA ILE A 150 5.60 5.55 20.29
C ILE A 150 6.89 5.05 20.91
N THR A 151 7.61 4.19 20.22
CA THR A 151 8.88 3.63 20.70
C THR A 151 10.06 4.06 19.83
N ARG A 152 11.24 4.17 20.45
CA ARG A 152 12.48 4.42 19.71
C ARG A 152 12.74 3.35 18.66
N LYS A 153 12.47 2.08 18.98
CA LYS A 153 12.71 0.95 18.06
C LYS A 153 11.90 1.10 16.76
N ALA A 154 10.59 1.29 16.86
CA ALA A 154 9.72 1.39 15.69
C ALA A 154 9.98 2.68 14.91
N SER A 155 10.12 3.82 15.60
CA SER A 155 10.44 5.11 14.98
C SER A 155 11.77 5.06 14.21
N THR A 156 12.82 4.46 14.78
CA THR A 156 14.13 4.33 14.12
C THR A 156 14.03 3.53 12.83
N ARG A 157 13.30 2.41 12.83
CA ARG A 157 13.17 1.54 11.64
C ARG A 157 12.51 2.29 10.48
N ILE A 158 11.32 2.84 10.72
CA ILE A 158 10.54 3.47 9.64
C ILE A 158 11.23 4.75 9.11
N ILE A 159 11.86 5.52 9.97
CA ILE A 159 12.58 6.74 9.57
C ILE A 159 13.82 6.36 8.74
N ARG A 160 14.60 5.37 9.17
CA ARG A 160 15.76 4.88 8.42
C ARG A 160 15.36 4.34 7.06
N ASP A 161 14.28 3.54 6.98
CA ASP A 161 13.78 3.01 5.72
C ASP A 161 13.35 4.15 4.75
N ALA A 162 12.78 5.24 5.25
CA ALA A 162 12.41 6.38 4.43
C ALA A 162 13.65 7.06 3.81
N PHE A 163 14.73 7.23 4.55
CA PHE A 163 15.98 7.80 4.04
C PHE A 163 16.72 6.83 3.10
N GLU A 164 16.78 5.54 3.43
CA GLU A 164 17.36 4.52 2.54
C GLU A 164 16.58 4.41 1.23
N TYR A 165 15.26 4.51 1.28
CA TYR A 165 14.43 4.55 0.08
C TYR A 165 14.72 5.81 -0.74
N ALA A 166 14.83 6.98 -0.09
CA ALA A 166 15.18 8.23 -0.77
C ALA A 166 16.49 8.08 -1.56
N LYS A 167 17.51 7.52 -0.93
CA LYS A 167 18.81 7.27 -1.54
C LYS A 167 18.74 6.28 -2.71
N ALA A 168 17.99 5.18 -2.53
CA ALA A 168 17.88 4.12 -3.54
C ALA A 168 17.08 4.54 -4.79
N HIS A 169 16.15 5.50 -4.65
CA HIS A 169 15.23 5.93 -5.70
C HIS A 169 15.46 7.38 -6.16
N ASP A 170 16.62 7.95 -5.83
CA ASP A 170 17.00 9.33 -6.20
C ASP A 170 15.98 10.39 -5.75
N ARG A 171 15.28 10.13 -4.63
CA ARG A 171 14.39 11.09 -3.99
C ARG A 171 15.21 12.14 -3.25
N LYS A 172 14.73 13.36 -3.22
CA LYS A 172 15.54 14.50 -2.77
C LYS A 172 15.22 14.98 -1.37
N LYS A 173 14.01 14.65 -0.85
CA LYS A 173 13.51 15.24 0.38
C LYS A 173 12.70 14.27 1.22
N VAL A 174 12.96 14.25 2.53
CA VAL A 174 12.15 13.53 3.52
C VAL A 174 11.52 14.51 4.50
N THR A 175 10.19 14.51 4.60
CA THR A 175 9.41 15.34 5.51
C THR A 175 8.88 14.49 6.67
N CYS A 176 9.26 14.80 7.90
CA CYS A 176 8.70 14.20 9.11
C CYS A 176 7.36 14.85 9.43
N VAL A 177 6.29 14.09 9.57
CA VAL A 177 4.98 14.63 9.99
C VAL A 177 4.62 14.14 11.38
N HIS A 178 4.24 15.08 12.26
CA HIS A 178 4.03 14.85 13.69
C HIS A 178 3.05 15.86 14.29
N LYS A 179 2.73 15.74 15.59
CA LYS A 179 1.96 16.70 16.40
C LYS A 179 2.71 17.09 17.69
N ALA A 180 4.03 17.23 17.63
CA ALA A 180 4.90 17.46 18.80
C ALA A 180 4.65 18.80 19.52
N ASN A 181 3.93 19.74 18.90
CA ASN A 181 3.47 20.97 19.58
C ASN A 181 2.44 20.66 20.68
N ILE A 182 1.69 19.58 20.58
CA ILE A 182 0.71 19.09 21.58
C ILE A 182 1.25 17.83 22.26
N LEU A 183 1.62 16.80 21.50
CA LEU A 183 2.12 15.53 22.01
C LEU A 183 3.64 15.58 22.20
N LYS A 184 4.07 16.39 23.17
CA LYS A 184 5.49 16.75 23.36
C LYS A 184 6.39 15.57 23.69
N MET A 185 5.87 14.54 24.33
CA MET A 185 6.65 13.35 24.68
C MET A 185 6.62 12.29 23.56
N SER A 186 5.45 11.84 23.15
CA SER A 186 5.32 10.78 22.16
C SER A 186 5.78 11.23 20.76
N ASP A 187 5.16 12.24 20.19
CA ASP A 187 5.53 12.77 18.89
C ASP A 187 6.88 13.53 18.94
N GLY A 188 7.20 14.11 20.11
CA GLY A 188 8.54 14.67 20.37
C GLY A 188 9.64 13.63 20.30
N LEU A 189 9.40 12.40 20.76
CA LEU A 189 10.34 11.29 20.62
C LEU A 189 10.54 10.93 19.13
N PHE A 190 9.43 10.78 18.37
CA PHE A 190 9.50 10.51 16.93
C PHE A 190 10.31 11.57 16.19
N LEU A 191 10.02 12.84 16.43
CA LEU A 191 10.74 13.97 15.83
C LEU A 191 12.23 14.01 16.23
N SER A 192 12.56 13.73 17.50
CA SER A 192 13.95 13.72 17.94
C SER A 192 14.76 12.64 17.24
N ILE A 193 14.18 11.45 17.05
CA ILE A 193 14.81 10.32 16.33
C ILE A 193 14.98 10.67 14.85
N PHE A 194 13.98 11.34 14.25
CA PHE A 194 14.10 11.83 12.89
C PHE A 194 15.30 12.76 12.72
N ASN A 195 15.43 13.73 13.61
CA ASN A 195 16.56 14.69 13.60
C ASN A 195 17.92 14.02 13.90
N GLU A 196 17.93 12.92 14.66
CA GLU A 196 19.15 12.11 14.88
C GLU A 196 19.56 11.41 13.60
N ILE A 197 18.64 10.69 12.94
CA ILE A 197 18.89 9.89 11.74
C ILE A 197 19.20 10.78 10.53
N ALA A 198 18.51 11.89 10.35
CA ALA A 198 18.70 12.80 9.23
C ALA A 198 20.16 13.28 9.10
N LYS A 199 20.90 13.37 10.20
CA LYS A 199 22.34 13.71 10.18
C LYS A 199 23.23 12.68 9.50
N GLU A 200 22.75 11.44 9.37
CA GLU A 200 23.46 10.36 8.68
C GLU A 200 23.32 10.46 7.15
N TYR A 201 22.39 11.32 6.64
CA TYR A 201 22.05 11.50 5.23
C TYR A 201 22.13 12.97 4.79
N PRO A 202 23.34 13.59 4.85
CA PRO A 202 23.50 15.02 4.57
C PRO A 202 23.16 15.40 3.12
N GLU A 203 23.11 14.44 2.21
CA GLU A 203 22.75 14.62 0.80
C GLU A 203 21.23 14.73 0.56
N ILE A 204 20.39 14.38 1.55
CA ILE A 204 18.94 14.40 1.43
C ILE A 204 18.38 15.58 2.21
N GLU A 205 17.62 16.45 1.52
CA GLU A 205 16.91 17.54 2.19
C GLU A 205 15.91 16.95 3.20
N HIS A 206 15.81 17.55 4.36
CA HIS A 206 14.84 17.13 5.37
C HIS A 206 14.22 18.32 6.10
N ASN A 207 12.95 18.16 6.46
CA ASN A 207 12.23 19.09 7.30
C ASN A 207 11.17 18.37 8.12
N ASP A 208 10.49 19.11 8.99
CA ASP A 208 9.33 18.61 9.71
C ASP A 208 8.11 19.51 9.49
N LYS A 209 6.92 18.93 9.64
CA LYS A 209 5.63 19.63 9.56
C LYS A 209 4.64 19.05 10.57
N ILE A 210 3.79 19.93 11.08
CA ILE A 210 2.66 19.54 11.95
C ILE A 210 1.54 18.97 11.08
N ILE A 211 0.90 17.88 11.51
CA ILE A 211 -0.07 17.10 10.73
C ILE A 211 -1.22 17.94 10.13
N ASP A 212 -1.87 18.79 10.91
CA ASP A 212 -2.96 19.62 10.44
C ASP A 212 -2.51 20.64 9.36
N ASN A 213 -1.33 21.24 9.55
CA ASN A 213 -0.72 22.07 8.54
C ASN A 213 -0.33 21.26 7.30
N THR A 214 0.15 20.02 7.47
CA THR A 214 0.47 19.13 6.36
C THR A 214 -0.76 18.83 5.51
N CYS A 215 -1.91 18.53 6.11
CA CYS A 215 -3.17 18.31 5.38
C CYS A 215 -3.53 19.52 4.50
N MET A 216 -3.46 20.73 5.06
CA MET A 216 -3.71 21.97 4.31
C MET A 216 -2.70 22.13 3.16
N GLN A 217 -1.41 21.96 3.46
CA GLN A 217 -0.33 22.12 2.48
C GLN A 217 -0.40 21.10 1.34
N MET A 218 -0.81 19.87 1.60
CA MET A 218 -1.02 18.85 0.56
C MET A 218 -2.10 19.28 -0.44
N VAL A 219 -3.17 19.93 0.02
CA VAL A 219 -4.22 20.47 -0.86
C VAL A 219 -3.78 21.73 -1.60
N MET A 220 -2.99 22.60 -0.95
CA MET A 220 -2.55 23.85 -1.57
C MET A 220 -1.41 23.67 -2.56
N ASN A 221 -0.45 22.82 -2.24
CA ASN A 221 0.74 22.55 -3.06
C ASN A 221 1.29 21.16 -2.74
N PRO A 222 0.71 20.07 -3.32
CA PRO A 222 1.17 18.70 -3.07
C PRO A 222 2.60 18.45 -3.55
N ASN A 223 3.06 19.15 -4.58
CA ASN A 223 4.37 18.94 -5.22
C ASN A 223 5.57 19.36 -4.36
N GLN A 224 5.33 19.98 -3.20
CA GLN A 224 6.38 20.26 -2.23
C GLN A 224 6.81 19.03 -1.43
N PHE A 225 6.02 17.95 -1.47
CA PHE A 225 6.29 16.69 -0.76
C PHE A 225 6.89 15.66 -1.72
N ASP A 226 7.94 15.01 -1.28
CA ASP A 226 8.60 13.92 -2.00
C ASP A 226 8.47 12.61 -1.20
N ILE A 227 9.07 12.53 -0.01
CA ILE A 227 8.80 11.47 0.95
C ILE A 227 8.23 12.06 2.23
N ILE A 228 7.17 11.44 2.74
CA ILE A 228 6.61 11.74 4.05
C ILE A 228 6.85 10.54 4.97
N VAL A 229 7.43 10.75 6.15
CA VAL A 229 7.53 9.73 7.20
C VAL A 229 6.76 10.16 8.43
N THR A 230 5.95 9.25 9.01
CA THR A 230 4.99 9.63 10.04
C THR A 230 4.53 8.45 10.90
N PRO A 231 4.07 8.69 12.14
CA PRO A 231 3.36 7.69 12.95
C PRO A 231 2.12 7.12 12.26
N ASN A 232 1.62 6.02 12.79
CA ASN A 232 0.61 5.16 12.19
C ASN A 232 -0.68 5.91 11.80
N LEU A 233 -1.35 6.55 12.75
CA LEU A 233 -2.64 7.21 12.49
C LEU A 233 -2.51 8.33 11.45
N TYR A 234 -1.48 9.15 11.55
CA TYR A 234 -1.29 10.23 10.58
C TYR A 234 -0.97 9.72 9.19
N GLY A 235 -0.22 8.61 9.09
CA GLY A 235 0.07 7.96 7.81
C GLY A 235 -1.19 7.42 7.15
N ASP A 236 -2.16 6.93 7.93
CA ASP A 236 -3.46 6.51 7.41
C ASP A 236 -4.23 7.70 6.83
N LEU A 237 -4.39 8.75 7.60
CA LEU A 237 -5.11 9.95 7.18
C LEU A 237 -4.47 10.63 5.95
N LEU A 238 -3.14 10.79 5.97
CA LEU A 238 -2.42 11.44 4.87
C LEU A 238 -2.44 10.64 3.57
N SER A 239 -2.43 9.31 3.65
CA SER A 239 -2.49 8.50 2.45
C SER A 239 -3.87 8.50 1.80
N ASP A 240 -4.94 8.53 2.58
CA ASP A 240 -6.30 8.69 2.03
C ASP A 240 -6.47 10.08 1.42
N LEU A 241 -5.92 11.13 2.06
CA LEU A 241 -5.86 12.46 1.46
C LEU A 241 -5.06 12.44 0.14
N ALA A 242 -3.88 11.81 0.12
CA ALA A 242 -3.06 11.69 -1.08
C ALA A 242 -3.78 10.95 -2.20
N SER A 243 -4.57 9.90 -1.88
CA SER A 243 -5.37 9.21 -2.87
C SER A 243 -6.39 10.13 -3.54
N GLY A 244 -7.02 11.02 -2.78
CA GLY A 244 -7.94 12.03 -3.31
C GLY A 244 -7.25 13.02 -4.27
N LEU A 245 -5.97 13.33 -4.04
CA LEU A 245 -5.21 14.23 -4.93
C LEU A 245 -4.88 13.58 -6.28
N ILE A 246 -4.77 12.26 -6.34
CA ILE A 246 -4.40 11.52 -7.56
C ILE A 246 -5.59 10.90 -8.31
N GLY A 247 -6.83 11.14 -7.85
CA GLY A 247 -8.04 10.65 -8.54
C GLY A 247 -8.80 9.56 -7.80
N GLY A 248 -8.38 9.13 -6.61
CA GLY A 248 -9.14 8.24 -5.73
C GLY A 248 -8.39 7.00 -5.24
N LEU A 249 -9.03 6.29 -4.32
CA LEU A 249 -8.48 5.10 -3.65
C LEU A 249 -8.21 3.93 -4.61
N GLY A 250 -8.92 3.86 -5.75
CA GLY A 250 -8.70 2.87 -6.79
C GLY A 250 -7.33 2.93 -7.48
N LEU A 251 -6.55 3.99 -7.20
CA LEU A 251 -5.24 4.23 -7.77
C LEU A 251 -4.08 4.18 -6.75
N LEU A 252 -4.35 3.91 -5.47
CA LEU A 252 -3.32 3.93 -4.44
C LEU A 252 -2.88 2.53 -4.02
N PRO A 253 -1.69 2.07 -4.43
CA PRO A 253 -1.12 0.80 -3.98
C PRO A 253 -0.47 0.92 -2.61
N SER A 254 -0.19 -0.22 -1.98
CA SER A 254 0.64 -0.27 -0.80
C SER A 254 1.43 -1.56 -0.63
N SER A 255 2.54 -1.46 0.09
CA SER A 255 3.27 -2.58 0.65
C SER A 255 3.40 -2.44 2.16
N ASN A 256 3.37 -3.57 2.86
CA ASN A 256 3.65 -3.68 4.28
C ASN A 256 4.88 -4.57 4.44
N LEU A 257 5.98 -3.99 4.86
CA LEU A 257 7.27 -4.66 4.91
C LEU A 257 7.75 -4.87 6.35
N GLY A 258 8.22 -6.06 6.62
CA GLY A 258 8.95 -6.44 7.81
C GLY A 258 10.40 -6.83 7.48
N ALA A 259 11.12 -7.35 8.47
CA ALA A 259 12.47 -7.85 8.25
C ALA A 259 12.49 -9.10 7.35
N ASP A 260 11.54 -10.01 7.56
CA ASP A 260 11.49 -11.31 6.89
C ASP A 260 10.23 -11.50 6.02
N TYR A 261 9.17 -10.75 6.29
CA TYR A 261 7.86 -10.88 5.66
C TYR A 261 7.48 -9.63 4.89
N ALA A 262 6.71 -9.82 3.82
CA ALA A 262 6.16 -8.72 3.02
C ALA A 262 4.71 -9.02 2.64
N MET A 263 3.82 -8.03 2.79
CA MET A 263 2.42 -8.12 2.39
C MET A 263 2.09 -6.94 1.47
N PHE A 264 1.48 -7.23 0.33
CA PHE A 264 1.08 -6.25 -0.67
C PHE A 264 -0.44 -6.20 -0.75
N GLU A 265 -1.01 -5.01 -0.69
CA GLU A 265 -2.46 -4.81 -0.70
C GLU A 265 -2.81 -3.43 -1.26
N ALA A 266 -3.99 -3.26 -1.85
CA ALA A 266 -4.52 -1.94 -2.14
C ALA A 266 -4.91 -1.22 -0.85
N VAL A 267 -4.89 0.11 -0.86
CA VAL A 267 -5.27 0.92 0.31
C VAL A 267 -6.77 0.90 0.55
N HIS A 268 -7.57 0.84 -0.53
CA HIS A 268 -9.04 0.84 -0.43
C HIS A 268 -9.61 -0.36 0.35
N GLY A 269 -10.80 -0.18 0.88
CA GLY A 269 -11.59 -1.22 1.56
C GLY A 269 -12.28 -2.20 0.60
N SER A 270 -13.16 -3.03 1.17
CA SER A 270 -13.90 -4.08 0.46
C SER A 270 -15.06 -3.59 -0.42
N ALA A 271 -15.47 -2.31 -0.32
CA ALA A 271 -16.55 -1.68 -1.08
C ALA A 271 -17.77 -2.60 -1.28
N PRO A 272 -18.47 -3.01 -0.20
CA PRO A 272 -19.55 -3.98 -0.25
C PRO A 272 -20.75 -3.52 -1.09
N ASP A 273 -20.91 -2.23 -1.26
CA ASP A 273 -21.97 -1.56 -2.04
C ASP A 273 -21.87 -1.84 -3.55
N ILE A 274 -20.68 -2.06 -4.07
CA ILE A 274 -20.47 -2.39 -5.50
C ILE A 274 -20.02 -3.85 -5.72
N ALA A 275 -19.95 -4.64 -4.67
CA ALA A 275 -19.54 -6.05 -4.76
C ALA A 275 -20.46 -6.84 -5.70
N GLY A 276 -19.87 -7.62 -6.62
CA GLY A 276 -20.59 -8.44 -7.60
C GLY A 276 -21.19 -7.67 -8.77
N GLN A 277 -21.02 -6.34 -8.83
CA GLN A 277 -21.46 -5.54 -9.99
C GLN A 277 -20.45 -5.54 -11.14
N HIS A 278 -19.28 -6.08 -10.93
CA HIS A 278 -18.20 -6.16 -11.91
C HIS A 278 -17.74 -4.80 -12.47
N ILE A 279 -17.72 -3.78 -11.61
CA ILE A 279 -17.32 -2.41 -11.94
C ILE A 279 -16.12 -1.90 -11.13
N ALA A 280 -15.59 -2.73 -10.25
CA ALA A 280 -14.45 -2.35 -9.40
C ALA A 280 -13.19 -2.12 -10.25
N ASN A 281 -12.46 -1.03 -9.93
CA ASN A 281 -11.17 -0.73 -10.53
C ASN A 281 -10.07 -1.59 -9.90
N PRO A 282 -9.38 -2.45 -10.67
CA PRO A 282 -8.34 -3.32 -10.12
C PRO A 282 -6.95 -2.65 -10.05
N THR A 283 -6.80 -1.39 -10.49
CA THR A 283 -5.51 -0.74 -10.72
C THR A 283 -4.67 -0.64 -9.44
N ALA A 284 -5.24 -0.19 -8.31
CA ALA A 284 -4.49 -0.10 -7.05
C ALA A 284 -3.95 -1.47 -6.60
N PHE A 285 -4.75 -2.52 -6.74
CA PHE A 285 -4.34 -3.88 -6.38
C PHE A 285 -3.31 -4.44 -7.37
N LEU A 286 -3.47 -4.13 -8.66
CA LEU A 286 -2.48 -4.50 -9.70
C LEU A 286 -1.14 -3.78 -9.48
N TRP A 287 -1.16 -2.51 -9.12
CA TRP A 287 0.08 -1.79 -8.78
C TRP A 287 0.73 -2.29 -7.50
N SER A 288 -0.07 -2.74 -6.51
CA SER A 288 0.47 -3.44 -5.34
C SER A 288 1.12 -4.77 -5.73
N ALA A 289 0.54 -5.49 -6.70
CA ALA A 289 1.16 -6.68 -7.27
C ALA A 289 2.44 -6.36 -8.05
N CYS A 290 2.52 -5.22 -8.74
CA CYS A 290 3.77 -4.75 -9.36
C CYS A 290 4.85 -4.47 -8.30
N MET A 291 4.50 -3.83 -7.16
CA MET A 291 5.43 -3.67 -6.04
C MET A 291 5.91 -5.02 -5.50
N MET A 292 5.03 -6.03 -5.46
CA MET A 292 5.42 -7.41 -5.10
C MET A 292 6.41 -8.00 -6.11
N LEU A 293 6.17 -7.83 -7.41
CA LEU A 293 7.07 -8.31 -8.46
C LEU A 293 8.45 -7.64 -8.35
N GLU A 294 8.49 -6.33 -8.12
CA GLU A 294 9.73 -5.58 -7.90
C GLU A 294 10.49 -6.10 -6.66
N TYR A 295 9.77 -6.35 -5.56
CA TYR A 295 10.33 -6.94 -4.35
C TYR A 295 10.92 -8.33 -4.60
N LEU A 296 10.33 -9.11 -5.51
CA LEU A 296 10.78 -10.43 -5.91
C LEU A 296 11.86 -10.42 -7.01
N GLY A 297 12.25 -9.23 -7.48
CA GLY A 297 13.27 -9.08 -8.54
C GLY A 297 12.75 -9.25 -9.96
N GLN A 298 11.43 -9.32 -10.16
CA GLN A 298 10.79 -9.41 -11.48
C GLN A 298 10.44 -8.01 -12.05
N CYS A 299 11.40 -7.09 -12.00
CA CYS A 299 11.22 -5.69 -12.38
C CYS A 299 10.76 -5.48 -13.83
N GLU A 300 11.25 -6.30 -14.78
CA GLU A 300 10.83 -6.22 -16.19
C GLU A 300 9.35 -6.56 -16.37
N CYS A 301 8.84 -7.53 -15.64
CA CYS A 301 7.43 -7.90 -15.66
C CYS A 301 6.55 -6.80 -15.06
N ALA A 302 6.95 -6.24 -13.91
CA ALA A 302 6.28 -5.11 -13.29
C ALA A 302 6.23 -3.87 -14.22
N ALA A 303 7.34 -3.55 -14.88
CA ALA A 303 7.41 -2.43 -15.81
C ALA A 303 6.45 -2.58 -16.98
N LYS A 304 6.38 -3.77 -17.61
CA LYS A 304 5.44 -4.05 -18.70
C LYS A 304 3.98 -3.85 -18.27
N ILE A 305 3.62 -4.31 -17.07
CA ILE A 305 2.27 -4.13 -16.54
C ILE A 305 1.98 -2.65 -16.33
N ARG A 306 2.90 -1.88 -15.74
CA ARG A 306 2.75 -0.44 -15.53
C ARG A 306 2.56 0.30 -16.86
N GLU A 307 3.41 0.02 -17.86
CA GLU A 307 3.29 0.61 -19.20
C GLU A 307 1.93 0.30 -19.84
N ALA A 308 1.43 -0.92 -19.72
CA ALA A 308 0.13 -1.30 -20.27
C ALA A 308 -1.04 -0.59 -19.55
N VAL A 309 -0.98 -0.46 -18.23
CA VAL A 309 -2.00 0.28 -17.45
C VAL A 309 -1.96 1.77 -17.82
N ASP A 310 -0.78 2.38 -17.86
CA ASP A 310 -0.64 3.79 -18.24
C ASP A 310 -1.21 4.04 -19.62
N ALA A 311 -0.96 3.16 -20.61
CA ALA A 311 -1.51 3.27 -21.94
C ALA A 311 -3.05 3.19 -21.96
N VAL A 312 -3.67 2.32 -21.15
CA VAL A 312 -5.14 2.23 -21.04
C VAL A 312 -5.71 3.51 -20.43
N LEU A 313 -5.05 4.04 -19.41
CA LEU A 313 -5.46 5.30 -18.78
C LEU A 313 -5.33 6.47 -19.74
N GLU A 314 -4.22 6.57 -20.49
CA GLU A 314 -3.96 7.63 -21.48
C GLU A 314 -4.93 7.57 -22.67
N GLU A 315 -5.27 6.39 -23.16
CA GLU A 315 -6.24 6.22 -24.24
C GLU A 315 -7.66 6.61 -23.79
N GLY A 316 -8.00 6.38 -22.52
CA GLY A 316 -9.25 6.82 -21.89
C GLY A 316 -10.52 6.13 -22.40
N THR A 317 -10.42 5.14 -23.31
CA THR A 317 -11.58 4.51 -23.97
C THR A 317 -12.19 3.38 -23.13
N CYS A 318 -11.45 2.80 -22.21
CA CYS A 318 -11.87 1.66 -21.40
C CYS A 318 -11.61 1.90 -19.90
N LEU A 319 -12.23 2.93 -19.33
CA LEU A 319 -12.09 3.30 -17.92
C LEU A 319 -13.26 2.77 -17.10
N THR A 320 -12.98 2.42 -15.84
CA THR A 320 -14.00 2.02 -14.85
C THR A 320 -14.81 3.23 -14.36
N PRO A 321 -15.99 3.01 -13.73
CA PRO A 321 -16.88 4.11 -13.31
C PRO A 321 -16.27 5.11 -12.31
N ASP A 322 -15.35 4.68 -11.46
CA ASP A 322 -14.62 5.57 -10.54
C ASP A 322 -13.69 6.56 -11.28
N LEU A 323 -13.31 6.23 -12.52
CA LEU A 323 -12.58 7.10 -13.44
C LEU A 323 -13.48 7.69 -14.52
N HIS A 324 -14.78 7.83 -14.23
CA HIS A 324 -15.80 8.38 -15.14
C HIS A 324 -16.03 7.60 -16.44
N GLY A 325 -15.58 6.35 -16.49
CA GLY A 325 -15.82 5.44 -17.60
C GLY A 325 -17.05 4.56 -17.43
N THR A 326 -17.20 3.58 -18.32
CA THR A 326 -18.31 2.61 -18.33
C THR A 326 -17.82 1.16 -18.43
N ALA A 327 -16.51 0.95 -18.40
CA ALA A 327 -15.94 -0.37 -18.53
C ALA A 327 -16.18 -1.21 -17.27
N THR A 328 -16.43 -2.48 -17.48
CA THR A 328 -16.40 -3.46 -16.38
C THR A 328 -14.97 -3.80 -16.01
N THR A 329 -14.76 -4.33 -14.81
CA THR A 329 -13.47 -4.86 -14.34
C THR A 329 -12.85 -5.83 -15.35
N ARG A 330 -13.68 -6.67 -15.99
CA ARG A 330 -13.22 -7.61 -17.02
C ARG A 330 -12.81 -6.93 -18.32
N MET A 331 -13.59 -5.97 -18.81
CA MET A 331 -13.22 -5.21 -20.00
C MET A 331 -11.90 -4.49 -19.82
N TYR A 332 -11.72 -3.84 -18.68
CA TYR A 332 -10.48 -3.16 -18.33
C TYR A 332 -9.29 -4.14 -18.32
N ARG A 333 -9.43 -5.32 -17.68
CA ARG A 333 -8.45 -6.41 -17.71
C ARG A 333 -8.09 -6.84 -19.13
N ASP A 334 -9.11 -7.09 -19.97
CA ASP A 334 -8.92 -7.62 -21.32
C ASP A 334 -8.11 -6.67 -22.20
N VAL A 335 -8.33 -5.37 -22.06
CA VAL A 335 -7.54 -4.36 -22.78
C VAL A 335 -6.10 -4.34 -22.31
N ILE A 336 -5.85 -4.40 -21.00
CA ILE A 336 -4.48 -4.50 -20.46
C ILE A 336 -3.77 -5.75 -21.00
N ILE A 337 -4.44 -6.90 -20.98
CA ILE A 337 -3.87 -8.16 -21.50
C ILE A 337 -3.58 -8.04 -23.02
N CYS A 338 -4.46 -7.42 -23.79
CA CYS A 338 -4.22 -7.17 -25.20
C CYS A 338 -2.94 -6.34 -25.41
N LEU A 339 -2.74 -5.29 -24.64
CA LEU A 339 -1.54 -4.44 -24.76
C LEU A 339 -0.27 -5.19 -24.34
N LEU A 340 -0.33 -6.07 -23.35
CA LEU A 340 0.82 -6.90 -22.94
C LEU A 340 1.31 -7.82 -24.07
N TYR A 341 0.41 -8.29 -24.96
CA TYR A 341 0.78 -9.13 -26.10
C TYR A 341 1.20 -8.32 -27.34
N THR A 342 0.73 -7.08 -27.48
CA THR A 342 0.96 -6.26 -28.68
C THR A 342 2.10 -5.26 -28.55
N SER A 343 2.49 -4.90 -27.31
CA SER A 343 3.62 -4.00 -27.07
C SER A 343 4.95 -4.70 -27.42
N PRO A 344 5.80 -4.08 -28.29
CA PRO A 344 7.11 -4.61 -28.58
C PRO A 344 7.98 -4.69 -27.32
N SER A 345 8.69 -5.81 -27.18
CA SER A 345 9.64 -6.01 -26.08
C SER A 345 10.62 -4.83 -25.96
N PRO A 346 11.01 -4.38 -24.75
CA PRO A 346 12.06 -3.37 -24.57
C PRO A 346 13.35 -3.68 -25.34
N ARG A 347 13.62 -4.98 -25.61
CA ARG A 347 14.76 -5.42 -26.44
C ARG A 347 14.62 -5.08 -27.93
N ASP A 348 13.42 -4.83 -28.41
CA ASP A 348 13.17 -4.48 -29.82
C ASP A 348 13.33 -2.98 -30.07
N ARG A 349 13.16 -2.13 -29.06
CA ARG A 349 13.37 -0.66 -29.13
C ARG A 349 14.84 -0.24 -29.25
N THR A 350 15.77 -1.12 -28.93
CA THR A 350 17.22 -0.83 -29.03
C THR A 350 17.85 -1.28 -30.36
N ARG A 351 17.04 -1.76 -31.31
CA ARG A 351 17.50 -2.22 -32.65
C ARG A 351 17.04 -1.34 -33.81
N SER A 352 16.47 -0.17 -33.53
CA SER A 352 16.11 0.81 -34.58
C SER A 352 17.00 2.03 -34.54
#